data_8d993ad2460918bcab5072d5a2c40255
#
_entry.id   8d993ad2460918bcab5072d5a2c40255
#
_cell.length_a   1.000
_cell.length_b   1.000
_cell.length_c   1.000
_cell.angle_alpha   90.00
_cell.angle_beta   90.00
_cell.angle_gamma   90.00
#
_symmetry.space_group_name_H-M   'P 1'
#
loop_
_entity.id
_entity.type
_entity.pdbx_description
1 polymer ?
#
loop_
_entity_poly.entity_id
_entity_poly.type
_entity_poly.pdbx_seq_one_letter_code
_entity_poly.pdbx_strand_id
1 'polypeptide(L)'
;DVMPVIRMQPCLQNQGYAVGYLSALCVKENKSPRKIDIKKVQRHLVEIGNLPQRVLTDKEFKGFSNSEMKKAIASVTDNYKGLEILLTDPERCIQLASKQIAGATMPEERVILASILCILGQGKHAPVLAEAIRQYKNWDEGWHYTGMGQFGMCLSRLDALITALGNARDTSVLPTILEKAKKLEPEDYLSHFRAITMATEAIGSREAVPV
;
A
#
# COMPACT_ATOMS: atom_id res chain seq x y z
N ASP A 1 -6.40 -0.05 -4.69
CA ASP A 1 -7.14 -0.88 -3.74
C ASP A 1 -7.87 -1.99 -4.48
N VAL A 2 -7.46 -3.25 -4.28
CA VAL A 2 -7.99 -4.42 -5.00
C VAL A 2 -9.30 -4.94 -4.35
N MET A 3 -9.53 -4.62 -3.08
CA MET A 3 -10.65 -5.12 -2.30
C MET A 3 -12.04 -4.94 -2.95
N PRO A 4 -12.38 -3.76 -3.51
CA PRO A 4 -13.66 -3.59 -4.18
C PRO A 4 -13.87 -4.54 -5.35
N VAL A 5 -12.81 -4.95 -6.03
CA VAL A 5 -12.88 -5.83 -7.21
C VAL A 5 -13.04 -7.29 -6.79
N ILE A 6 -12.31 -7.75 -5.77
CA ILE A 6 -12.28 -9.17 -5.39
C ILE A 6 -13.39 -9.60 -4.43
N ARG A 7 -14.11 -8.65 -3.81
CA ARG A 7 -15.20 -8.94 -2.86
C ARG A 7 -16.57 -9.12 -3.50
N MET A 8 -16.68 -8.94 -4.80
CA MET A 8 -17.96 -9.10 -5.49
C MET A 8 -18.40 -10.56 -5.47
N GLN A 9 -19.68 -10.80 -5.32
CA GLN A 9 -20.25 -12.15 -5.18
C GLN A 9 -19.78 -13.15 -6.25
N PRO A 10 -19.75 -12.83 -7.55
CA PRO A 10 -19.23 -13.76 -8.56
C PRO A 10 -17.76 -14.12 -8.34
N CYS A 11 -16.92 -13.14 -7.91
CA CYS A 11 -15.52 -13.41 -7.63
C CYS A 11 -15.34 -14.34 -6.43
N LEU A 12 -16.15 -14.15 -5.37
CA LEU A 12 -16.12 -15.02 -4.18
C LEU A 12 -16.61 -16.42 -4.49
N GLN A 13 -17.65 -16.58 -5.32
CA GLN A 13 -18.13 -17.87 -5.78
C GLN A 13 -17.06 -18.62 -6.57
N ASN A 14 -16.40 -17.95 -7.50
CA ASN A 14 -15.33 -18.54 -8.31
C ASN A 14 -14.12 -18.95 -7.46
N GLN A 15 -13.73 -18.12 -6.47
CA GLN A 15 -12.69 -18.46 -5.51
C GLN A 15 -13.09 -19.67 -4.65
N GLY A 16 -14.32 -19.66 -4.12
CA GLY A 16 -14.85 -20.77 -3.31
C GLY A 16 -14.85 -22.08 -4.10
N TYR A 17 -15.30 -22.05 -5.36
CA TYR A 17 -15.24 -23.21 -6.24
C TYR A 17 -13.80 -23.72 -6.45
N ALA A 18 -12.87 -22.83 -6.76
CA ALA A 18 -11.47 -23.19 -6.99
C ALA A 18 -10.83 -23.84 -5.75
N VAL A 19 -11.10 -23.27 -4.55
CA VAL A 19 -10.60 -23.83 -3.28
C VAL A 19 -11.26 -25.18 -2.98
N GLY A 20 -12.56 -25.31 -3.19
CA GLY A 20 -13.27 -26.58 -3.02
C GLY A 20 -12.74 -27.69 -3.94
N TYR A 21 -12.52 -27.38 -5.21
CA TYR A 21 -11.92 -28.32 -6.17
C TYR A 21 -10.49 -28.71 -5.78
N LEU A 22 -9.65 -27.74 -5.38
CA LEU A 22 -8.30 -28.02 -4.89
C LEU A 22 -8.34 -28.94 -3.65
N SER A 23 -9.25 -28.68 -2.71
CA SER A 23 -9.40 -29.49 -1.49
C SER A 23 -9.80 -30.93 -1.83
N ALA A 24 -10.73 -31.12 -2.76
CA ALA A 24 -11.11 -32.44 -3.25
C ALA A 24 -9.94 -33.21 -3.88
N LEU A 25 -9.10 -32.51 -4.65
CA LEU A 25 -7.87 -33.09 -5.22
C LEU A 25 -6.87 -33.47 -4.11
N CYS A 26 -6.72 -32.64 -3.07
CA CYS A 26 -5.84 -32.96 -1.94
C CYS A 26 -6.24 -34.27 -1.27
N VAL A 27 -7.52 -34.47 -1.03
CA VAL A 27 -8.05 -35.70 -0.44
C VAL A 27 -7.82 -36.87 -1.40
N LYS A 28 -8.21 -36.70 -2.67
CA LYS A 28 -8.10 -37.77 -3.69
C LYS A 28 -6.67 -38.24 -3.91
N GLU A 29 -5.70 -37.32 -3.88
CA GLU A 29 -4.28 -37.61 -4.15
C GLU A 29 -3.47 -37.84 -2.87
N ASN A 30 -4.10 -37.69 -1.69
CA ASN A 30 -3.45 -37.74 -0.38
C ASN A 30 -2.23 -36.79 -0.31
N LYS A 31 -2.43 -35.55 -0.76
CA LYS A 31 -1.39 -34.51 -0.82
C LYS A 31 -1.83 -33.23 -0.14
N SER A 32 -0.88 -32.48 0.41
CA SER A 32 -1.15 -31.11 0.86
C SER A 32 -1.36 -30.17 -0.35
N PRO A 33 -2.09 -29.04 -0.18
CA PRO A 33 -2.37 -28.09 -1.26
C PRO A 33 -1.12 -27.63 -2.04
N ARG A 34 0.00 -27.43 -1.34
CA ARG A 34 1.28 -27.02 -1.95
C ARG A 34 1.92 -28.09 -2.83
N LYS A 35 1.49 -29.36 -2.73
CA LYS A 35 2.02 -30.49 -3.50
C LYS A 35 1.11 -30.89 -4.66
N ILE A 36 -0.05 -30.27 -4.82
CA ILE A 36 -0.93 -30.47 -5.97
C ILE A 36 -0.34 -29.76 -7.18
N ASP A 37 -0.41 -30.42 -8.35
CA ASP A 37 -0.07 -29.77 -9.62
C ASP A 37 -1.08 -28.66 -9.92
N ILE A 38 -0.67 -27.42 -9.73
CA ILE A 38 -1.51 -26.26 -9.98
C ILE A 38 -2.00 -26.18 -11.42
N LYS A 39 -1.24 -26.68 -12.39
CA LYS A 39 -1.66 -26.70 -13.79
C LYS A 39 -2.85 -27.63 -14.03
N LYS A 40 -3.00 -28.68 -13.23
CA LYS A 40 -4.20 -29.54 -13.25
C LYS A 40 -5.44 -28.77 -12.80
N VAL A 41 -5.32 -27.99 -11.72
CA VAL A 41 -6.39 -27.11 -11.23
C VAL A 41 -6.72 -26.04 -12.26
N GLN A 42 -5.72 -25.37 -12.81
CA GLN A 42 -5.90 -24.34 -13.82
C GLN A 42 -6.61 -24.86 -15.08
N ARG A 43 -6.22 -26.04 -15.59
CA ARG A 43 -6.89 -26.65 -16.74
C ARG A 43 -8.38 -26.87 -16.50
N HIS A 44 -8.73 -27.42 -15.34
CA HIS A 44 -10.15 -27.60 -14.98
C HIS A 44 -10.90 -26.26 -14.90
N LEU A 45 -10.32 -25.26 -14.25
CA LEU A 45 -10.93 -23.93 -14.11
C LEU A 45 -11.10 -23.20 -15.46
N VAL A 46 -10.18 -23.43 -16.40
CA VAL A 46 -10.31 -22.94 -17.78
C VAL A 46 -11.41 -23.67 -18.52
N GLU A 47 -11.48 -24.99 -18.41
CA GLU A 47 -12.51 -25.84 -19.05
C GLU A 47 -13.92 -25.43 -18.66
N ILE A 48 -14.16 -25.09 -17.41
CA ILE A 48 -15.45 -24.64 -16.91
C ILE A 48 -15.69 -23.12 -17.05
N GLY A 49 -14.75 -22.37 -17.65
CA GLY A 49 -14.88 -20.94 -17.89
C GLY A 49 -14.58 -20.02 -16.71
N ASN A 50 -14.05 -20.53 -15.61
CA ASN A 50 -13.67 -19.74 -14.43
C ASN A 50 -12.36 -18.97 -14.60
N LEU A 51 -11.49 -19.44 -15.48
CA LEU A 51 -10.21 -18.78 -15.80
C LEU A 51 -10.05 -18.62 -17.32
N PRO A 52 -9.39 -17.56 -17.77
CA PRO A 52 -9.09 -17.37 -19.18
C PRO A 52 -7.99 -18.35 -19.64
N GLN A 53 -8.04 -18.76 -20.91
CA GLN A 53 -7.10 -19.72 -21.53
C GLN A 53 -5.63 -19.35 -21.33
N ARG A 54 -5.29 -18.05 -21.33
CA ARG A 54 -3.90 -17.57 -21.16
C ARG A 54 -3.23 -18.05 -19.88
N VAL A 55 -4.00 -18.33 -18.81
CA VAL A 55 -3.46 -18.80 -17.51
C VAL A 55 -2.65 -20.09 -17.66
N LEU A 56 -2.96 -20.93 -18.66
CA LEU A 56 -2.22 -22.17 -18.93
C LEU A 56 -0.81 -21.91 -19.45
N THR A 57 -0.60 -20.78 -20.15
CA THR A 57 0.66 -20.38 -20.75
C THR A 57 1.37 -19.26 -19.99
N ASP A 58 0.68 -18.59 -19.05
CA ASP A 58 1.29 -17.57 -18.21
C ASP A 58 2.50 -18.17 -17.46
N LYS A 59 3.59 -17.44 -17.50
CA LYS A 59 4.81 -17.77 -16.76
C LYS A 59 4.77 -17.13 -15.38
N GLU A 60 5.40 -17.78 -14.42
CA GLU A 60 5.61 -17.21 -13.10
C GLU A 60 6.39 -15.89 -13.20
N PHE A 61 5.90 -14.86 -12.53
CA PHE A 61 6.59 -13.59 -12.45
C PHE A 61 7.86 -13.74 -11.60
N LYS A 62 9.00 -13.49 -12.20
CA LYS A 62 10.33 -13.65 -11.57
C LYS A 62 10.90 -12.36 -10.97
N GLY A 63 10.06 -11.33 -10.83
CA GLY A 63 10.48 -10.00 -10.41
C GLY A 63 11.00 -9.14 -11.57
N PHE A 64 11.20 -7.87 -11.30
CA PHE A 64 11.76 -6.92 -12.26
C PHE A 64 13.28 -6.94 -12.27
N SER A 65 13.86 -6.69 -13.43
CA SER A 65 15.31 -6.61 -13.60
C SER A 65 15.89 -5.37 -12.87
N ASN A 66 17.20 -5.36 -12.66
CA ASN A 66 17.90 -4.19 -12.11
C ASN A 66 17.72 -2.94 -12.97
N SER A 67 17.61 -3.09 -14.29
CA SER A 67 17.39 -1.97 -15.21
C SER A 67 16.01 -1.37 -15.04
N GLU A 68 14.96 -2.19 -14.90
CA GLU A 68 13.58 -1.74 -14.68
C GLU A 68 13.44 -1.06 -13.31
N MET A 69 14.00 -1.64 -12.26
CA MET A 69 14.01 -1.02 -10.92
C MET A 69 14.74 0.33 -10.90
N LYS A 70 15.87 0.46 -11.62
CA LYS A 70 16.58 1.74 -11.74
C LYS A 70 15.79 2.78 -12.54
N LYS A 71 15.06 2.39 -13.57
CA LYS A 71 14.16 3.29 -14.31
C LYS A 71 12.99 3.71 -13.44
N ALA A 72 12.41 2.79 -12.69
CA ALA A 72 11.30 3.06 -11.78
C ALA A 72 11.68 4.07 -10.70
N ILE A 73 12.83 3.88 -10.02
CA ILE A 73 13.26 4.83 -8.98
C ILE A 73 13.60 6.21 -9.56
N ALA A 74 14.14 6.29 -10.77
CA ALA A 74 14.42 7.55 -11.42
C ALA A 74 13.17 8.35 -11.80
N SER A 75 12.03 7.65 -12.01
CA SER A 75 10.76 8.27 -12.40
C SER A 75 9.79 8.45 -11.23
N VAL A 76 10.07 7.89 -10.04
CA VAL A 76 9.11 7.88 -8.92
C VAL A 76 8.79 9.26 -8.37
N THR A 77 9.70 10.22 -8.53
CA THR A 77 9.50 11.62 -8.15
C THR A 77 8.58 12.38 -9.10
N ASP A 78 8.29 11.81 -10.28
CA ASP A 78 7.25 12.27 -11.20
C ASP A 78 5.92 11.58 -10.85
N ASN A 79 5.23 12.12 -9.87
CA ASN A 79 3.91 11.66 -9.41
C ASN A 79 3.82 10.15 -9.10
N TYR A 80 4.83 9.62 -8.39
CA TYR A 80 4.92 8.20 -7.99
C TYR A 80 4.98 7.20 -9.16
N LYS A 81 5.34 7.64 -10.35
CA LYS A 81 5.46 6.79 -11.54
C LYS A 81 6.50 5.68 -11.31
N GLY A 82 6.10 4.44 -11.53
CA GLY A 82 6.96 3.26 -11.30
C GLY A 82 6.96 2.75 -9.85
N LEU A 83 6.17 3.35 -8.95
CA LEU A 83 6.08 2.88 -7.56
C LEU A 83 5.62 1.42 -7.47
N GLU A 84 4.70 1.01 -8.33
CA GLU A 84 4.21 -0.37 -8.43
C GLU A 84 5.33 -1.37 -8.72
N ILE A 85 6.32 -0.97 -9.52
CA ILE A 85 7.51 -1.78 -9.81
C ILE A 85 8.41 -1.87 -8.58
N LEU A 86 8.65 -0.73 -7.92
CA LEU A 86 9.52 -0.66 -6.74
C LEU A 86 8.99 -1.50 -5.57
N LEU A 87 7.69 -1.50 -5.35
CA LEU A 87 7.06 -2.22 -4.24
C LEU A 87 7.04 -3.75 -4.43
N THR A 88 7.39 -4.27 -5.60
CA THR A 88 7.55 -5.73 -5.80
C THR A 88 8.79 -6.30 -5.12
N ASP A 89 9.78 -5.44 -4.82
CA ASP A 89 11.02 -5.81 -4.12
C ASP A 89 11.35 -4.71 -3.09
N PRO A 90 10.73 -4.74 -1.91
CA PRO A 90 10.88 -3.71 -0.89
C PRO A 90 12.34 -3.48 -0.45
N GLU A 91 13.13 -4.53 -0.34
CA GLU A 91 14.53 -4.42 0.09
C GLU A 91 15.35 -3.63 -0.94
N ARG A 92 15.21 -3.95 -2.21
CA ARG A 92 15.86 -3.21 -3.30
C ARG A 92 15.32 -1.80 -3.43
N CYS A 93 14.00 -1.60 -3.24
CA CYS A 93 13.41 -0.27 -3.21
C CYS A 93 14.05 0.60 -2.12
N ILE A 94 14.19 0.08 -0.90
CA ILE A 94 14.85 0.79 0.21
C ILE A 94 16.29 1.19 -0.15
N GLN A 95 17.06 0.28 -0.75
CA GLN A 95 18.44 0.57 -1.16
C GLN A 95 18.51 1.70 -2.20
N LEU A 96 17.67 1.62 -3.23
CA LEU A 96 17.64 2.60 -4.31
C LEU A 96 17.13 3.96 -3.83
N ALA A 97 16.02 3.99 -3.07
CA ALA A 97 15.44 5.22 -2.54
C ALA A 97 16.38 5.89 -1.53
N SER A 98 17.05 5.11 -0.65
CA SER A 98 18.04 5.65 0.30
C SER A 98 19.25 6.27 -0.39
N LYS A 99 19.67 5.73 -1.52
CA LYS A 99 20.73 6.31 -2.32
C LYS A 99 20.28 7.60 -3.01
N GLN A 100 19.08 7.61 -3.58
CA GLN A 100 18.56 8.75 -4.31
C GLN A 100 18.26 9.93 -3.38
N ILE A 101 17.65 9.72 -2.22
CA ILE A 101 17.33 10.78 -1.27
C ILE A 101 18.59 11.50 -0.73
N ALA A 102 19.72 10.80 -0.64
CA ALA A 102 20.99 11.38 -0.23
C ALA A 102 21.52 12.43 -1.22
N GLY A 103 21.19 12.29 -2.52
CA GLY A 103 21.54 13.24 -3.58
C GLY A 103 20.43 14.21 -3.97
N ALA A 104 19.22 14.07 -3.41
CA ALA A 104 18.08 14.88 -3.77
C ALA A 104 18.23 16.32 -3.26
N THR A 105 18.15 17.28 -4.18
CA THR A 105 18.27 18.72 -3.89
C THR A 105 16.90 19.41 -3.79
N MET A 106 15.89 18.90 -4.49
CA MET A 106 14.54 19.46 -4.50
C MET A 106 13.76 18.99 -3.26
N PRO A 107 13.13 19.92 -2.51
CA PRO A 107 12.34 19.55 -1.32
C PRO A 107 11.26 18.51 -1.61
N GLU A 108 10.53 18.66 -2.73
CA GLU A 108 9.45 17.76 -3.13
C GLU A 108 9.97 16.34 -3.42
N GLU A 109 11.09 16.22 -4.12
CA GLU A 109 11.73 14.92 -4.37
C GLU A 109 12.08 14.20 -3.05
N ARG A 110 12.62 14.95 -2.08
CA ARG A 110 12.95 14.43 -0.76
C ARG A 110 11.71 13.95 -0.01
N VAL A 111 10.59 14.68 -0.10
CA VAL A 111 9.33 14.30 0.54
C VAL A 111 8.78 13.02 -0.07
N ILE A 112 8.76 12.87 -1.40
CA ILE A 112 8.28 11.67 -2.08
C ILE A 112 9.14 10.45 -1.69
N LEU A 113 10.46 10.57 -1.74
CA LEU A 113 11.36 9.47 -1.38
C LEU A 113 11.27 9.12 0.12
N ALA A 114 11.16 10.13 1.00
CA ALA A 114 10.95 9.92 2.42
C ALA A 114 9.61 9.22 2.70
N SER A 115 8.54 9.56 1.97
CA SER A 115 7.24 8.89 2.10
C SER A 115 7.35 7.40 1.78
N ILE A 116 7.99 7.04 0.67
CA ILE A 116 8.22 5.64 0.28
C ILE A 116 9.03 4.91 1.35
N LEU A 117 10.12 5.53 1.82
CA LEU A 117 10.99 4.93 2.83
C LEU A 117 10.28 4.76 4.18
N CYS A 118 9.48 5.73 4.62
CA CYS A 118 8.70 5.63 5.86
C CYS A 118 7.62 4.56 5.76
N ILE A 119 6.90 4.44 4.64
CA ILE A 119 5.92 3.37 4.39
C ILE A 119 6.61 1.99 4.49
N LEU A 120 7.86 1.89 4.06
CA LEU A 120 8.67 0.67 4.17
C LEU A 120 9.40 0.56 5.53
N GLY A 121 9.00 1.31 6.54
CA GLY A 121 9.49 1.21 7.92
C GLY A 121 10.86 1.85 8.17
N GLN A 122 11.34 2.72 7.29
CA GLN A 122 12.65 3.39 7.43
C GLN A 122 12.52 4.70 8.23
N GLY A 123 12.36 4.58 9.56
CA GLY A 123 12.09 5.70 10.49
C GLY A 123 13.10 6.86 10.43
N LYS A 124 14.35 6.61 10.05
CA LYS A 124 15.38 7.68 9.93
C LYS A 124 14.98 8.82 8.97
N HIS A 125 13.97 8.60 8.11
CA HIS A 125 13.48 9.61 7.16
C HIS A 125 12.22 10.34 7.66
N ALA A 126 11.68 9.93 8.81
CA ALA A 126 10.51 10.55 9.44
C ALA A 126 10.63 12.08 9.66
N PRO A 127 11.79 12.63 10.05
CA PRO A 127 11.94 14.08 10.22
C PRO A 127 11.65 14.90 8.94
N VAL A 128 11.91 14.34 7.76
CA VAL A 128 11.60 15.01 6.48
C VAL A 128 10.10 15.17 6.31
N LEU A 129 9.34 14.12 6.61
CA LEU A 129 7.87 14.17 6.53
C LEU A 129 7.26 15.04 7.63
N ALA A 130 7.78 14.96 8.85
CA ALA A 130 7.31 15.78 9.96
C ALA A 130 7.47 17.28 9.63
N GLU A 131 8.59 17.69 9.02
CA GLU A 131 8.78 19.05 8.57
C GLU A 131 7.79 19.45 7.46
N ALA A 132 7.60 18.60 6.45
CA ALA A 132 6.63 18.84 5.40
C ALA A 132 5.20 18.99 5.96
N ILE A 133 4.81 18.16 6.92
CA ILE A 133 3.50 18.21 7.58
C ILE A 133 3.31 19.52 8.37
N ARG A 134 4.35 20.02 9.07
CA ARG A 134 4.28 21.29 9.82
C ARG A 134 3.98 22.49 8.94
N GLN A 135 4.43 22.46 7.66
CA GLN A 135 4.20 23.55 6.71
C GLN A 135 2.71 23.69 6.31
N TYR A 136 1.89 22.67 6.46
CA TYR A 136 0.44 22.78 6.27
C TYR A 136 -0.19 23.57 7.42
N LYS A 137 -0.73 24.75 7.14
CA LYS A 137 -1.47 25.56 8.12
C LYS A 137 -2.83 24.92 8.41
N ASN A 138 -3.54 24.54 7.36
CA ASN A 138 -4.86 23.94 7.40
C ASN A 138 -4.82 22.55 6.75
N TRP A 139 -5.86 21.77 7.00
CA TRP A 139 -6.09 20.54 6.25
C TRP A 139 -6.42 20.86 4.78
N ASP A 140 -5.97 20.06 3.86
CA ASP A 140 -6.38 20.06 2.46
C ASP A 140 -7.68 19.28 2.28
N GLU A 141 -8.25 19.29 1.07
CA GLU A 141 -9.50 18.61 0.79
C GLU A 141 -9.37 17.10 1.01
N GLY A 142 -10.24 16.57 1.86
CA GLY A 142 -10.31 15.17 2.22
C GLY A 142 -11.49 14.46 1.54
N TRP A 143 -11.99 13.43 2.19
CA TRP A 143 -13.00 12.55 1.65
C TRP A 143 -13.92 12.00 2.75
N HIS A 144 -15.21 12.07 2.51
CA HIS A 144 -16.23 11.42 3.33
C HIS A 144 -16.64 10.09 2.72
N TYR A 145 -16.82 9.08 3.56
CA TYR A 145 -17.45 7.83 3.12
C TYR A 145 -18.98 7.98 3.21
N THR A 146 -19.64 8.31 2.09
CA THR A 146 -21.09 8.50 2.03
C THR A 146 -21.81 7.45 1.17
N GLY A 147 -21.17 6.35 0.83
CA GLY A 147 -21.77 5.24 0.07
C GLY A 147 -20.90 4.73 -1.08
N MET A 148 -21.50 3.94 -1.97
CA MET A 148 -20.80 3.18 -3.02
C MET A 148 -20.18 4.03 -4.14
N GLY A 149 -20.53 5.30 -4.28
CA GLY A 149 -20.09 6.17 -5.37
C GLY A 149 -18.74 6.86 -5.17
N GLN A 150 -17.98 6.56 -4.13
CA GLN A 150 -16.82 7.35 -3.70
C GLN A 150 -15.46 6.74 -4.06
N PHE A 151 -15.45 5.78 -4.93
CA PHE A 151 -14.21 5.19 -5.42
C PHE A 151 -13.52 6.16 -6.39
N GLY A 152 -12.34 6.64 -6.04
CA GLY A 152 -11.45 7.38 -6.92
C GLY A 152 -11.44 8.89 -6.77
N MET A 153 -12.04 9.45 -5.74
CA MET A 153 -11.92 10.88 -5.44
C MET A 153 -10.65 11.20 -4.64
N CYS A 154 -10.20 12.44 -4.74
CA CYS A 154 -8.93 12.96 -4.25
C CYS A 154 -8.51 12.42 -2.88
N LEU A 155 -7.29 11.92 -2.80
CA LEU A 155 -6.63 11.68 -1.54
C LEU A 155 -6.02 13.01 -1.08
N SER A 156 -6.37 13.46 0.13
CA SER A 156 -5.64 14.52 0.79
C SER A 156 -4.15 14.18 0.82
N ARG A 157 -3.33 15.12 0.40
CA ARG A 157 -1.87 14.94 0.46
C ARG A 157 -1.38 14.89 1.89
N LEU A 158 -1.99 15.69 2.76
CA LEU A 158 -1.67 15.70 4.18
C LEU A 158 -2.01 14.36 4.84
N ASP A 159 -3.15 13.75 4.50
CA ASP A 159 -3.52 12.40 4.95
C ASP A 159 -2.47 11.36 4.54
N ALA A 160 -2.01 11.43 3.29
CA ALA A 160 -0.99 10.52 2.79
C ALA A 160 0.35 10.67 3.53
N LEU A 161 0.78 11.92 3.78
CA LEU A 161 2.00 12.22 4.52
C LEU A 161 1.91 11.75 5.98
N ILE A 162 0.78 11.98 6.65
CA ILE A 162 0.55 11.54 8.04
C ILE A 162 0.56 10.01 8.12
N THR A 163 -0.12 9.34 7.19
CA THR A 163 -0.13 7.87 7.14
C THR A 163 1.29 7.30 6.89
N ALA A 164 2.04 7.90 5.98
CA ALA A 164 3.42 7.51 5.72
C ALA A 164 4.31 7.73 6.96
N LEU A 165 4.13 8.88 7.65
CA LEU A 165 4.86 9.20 8.87
C LEU A 165 4.59 8.19 9.98
N GLY A 166 3.33 7.77 10.16
CA GLY A 166 2.96 6.73 11.13
C GLY A 166 3.65 5.39 10.86
N ASN A 167 3.75 5.00 9.60
CA ASN A 167 4.42 3.75 9.19
C ASN A 167 5.94 3.75 9.47
N ALA A 168 6.54 4.91 9.68
CA ALA A 168 7.93 5.01 10.15
C ALA A 168 8.15 4.43 11.55
N ARG A 169 7.07 4.30 12.35
CA ARG A 169 7.05 3.79 13.73
C ARG A 169 8.03 4.51 14.67
N ASP A 170 8.29 5.76 14.39
CA ASP A 170 9.17 6.61 15.19
C ASP A 170 8.33 7.43 16.16
N THR A 171 8.46 7.16 17.45
CA THR A 171 7.70 7.85 18.51
C THR A 171 8.06 9.34 18.61
N SER A 172 9.24 9.75 18.16
CA SER A 172 9.68 11.16 18.21
C SER A 172 8.84 12.09 17.34
N VAL A 173 8.14 11.56 16.33
CA VAL A 173 7.29 12.35 15.42
C VAL A 173 5.82 12.39 15.85
N LEU A 174 5.45 11.65 16.90
CA LEU A 174 4.08 11.63 17.43
C LEU A 174 3.54 13.04 17.73
N PRO A 175 4.30 13.96 18.37
CA PRO A 175 3.80 15.33 18.62
C PRO A 175 3.33 16.05 17.36
N THR A 176 4.00 15.84 16.21
CA THR A 176 3.58 16.48 14.94
C THR A 176 2.22 15.96 14.47
N ILE A 177 1.93 14.65 14.66
CA ILE A 177 0.65 14.04 14.32
C ILE A 177 -0.45 14.56 15.26
N LEU A 178 -0.17 14.60 16.58
CA LEU A 178 -1.13 15.06 17.58
C LEU A 178 -1.47 16.56 17.45
N GLU A 179 -0.51 17.39 17.03
CA GLU A 179 -0.80 18.81 16.70
C GLU A 179 -1.79 18.95 15.53
N LYS A 180 -1.74 18.06 14.56
CA LYS A 180 -2.72 18.03 13.47
C LYS A 180 -4.06 17.51 13.95
N ALA A 181 -4.07 16.43 14.74
CA ALA A 181 -5.29 15.87 15.32
C ALA A 181 -6.10 16.90 16.11
N LYS A 182 -5.44 17.74 16.92
CA LYS A 182 -6.08 18.81 17.71
C LYS A 182 -6.77 19.90 16.89
N LYS A 183 -6.51 19.97 15.59
CA LYS A 183 -7.14 20.94 14.68
C LYS A 183 -8.34 20.37 13.94
N LEU A 184 -8.69 19.10 14.18
CA LEU A 184 -9.84 18.47 13.55
C LEU A 184 -11.11 18.81 14.37
N GLU A 185 -12.13 19.20 13.66
CA GLU A 185 -13.47 19.43 14.17
C GLU A 185 -14.39 18.27 13.71
N PRO A 186 -15.50 17.99 14.43
CA PRO A 186 -16.39 16.86 14.11
C PRO A 186 -16.93 16.85 12.67
N GLU A 187 -16.99 18.01 12.02
CA GLU A 187 -17.51 18.21 10.66
C GLU A 187 -16.45 17.97 9.59
N ASP A 188 -15.18 17.81 9.97
CA ASP A 188 -14.09 17.58 9.03
C ASP A 188 -14.20 16.23 8.31
N TYR A 189 -13.43 16.05 7.24
CA TYR A 189 -13.47 14.85 6.41
C TYR A 189 -13.05 13.59 7.17
N LEU A 190 -13.81 12.52 7.01
CA LEU A 190 -13.52 11.21 7.62
C LEU A 190 -12.09 10.71 7.30
N SER A 191 -11.56 11.06 6.13
CA SER A 191 -10.21 10.64 5.72
C SER A 191 -9.13 11.20 6.66
N HIS A 192 -9.31 12.39 7.20
CA HIS A 192 -8.37 13.02 8.12
C HIS A 192 -8.30 12.25 9.45
N PHE A 193 -9.48 11.94 10.04
CA PHE A 193 -9.56 11.10 11.25
C PHE A 193 -8.93 9.74 11.02
N ARG A 194 -9.20 9.14 9.86
CA ARG A 194 -8.62 7.85 9.49
C ARG A 194 -7.10 7.93 9.38
N ALA A 195 -6.54 8.96 8.76
CA ALA A 195 -5.09 9.14 8.64
C ALA A 195 -4.42 9.25 10.00
N ILE A 196 -4.98 10.06 10.91
CA ILE A 196 -4.51 10.19 12.30
C ILE A 196 -4.56 8.84 13.02
N THR A 197 -5.71 8.16 12.96
CA THR A 197 -5.90 6.87 13.64
C THR A 197 -4.91 5.82 13.15
N MET A 198 -4.75 5.68 11.83
CA MET A 198 -3.80 4.73 11.26
C MET A 198 -2.35 5.05 11.63
N ALA A 199 -1.99 6.33 11.66
CA ALA A 199 -0.65 6.76 12.01
C ALA A 199 -0.33 6.52 13.50
N THR A 200 -1.26 6.85 14.39
CA THR A 200 -1.10 6.63 15.85
C THR A 200 -1.10 5.15 16.20
N GLU A 201 -1.94 4.34 15.55
CA GLU A 201 -1.94 2.88 15.67
C GLU A 201 -0.59 2.28 15.24
N ALA A 202 -0.07 2.71 14.09
CA ALA A 202 1.19 2.20 13.56
C ALA A 202 2.39 2.52 14.48
N ILE A 203 2.40 3.71 15.11
CA ILE A 203 3.41 4.11 16.11
C ILE A 203 3.25 3.30 17.40
N GLY A 204 2.02 3.02 17.82
CA GLY A 204 1.72 2.18 18.99
C GLY A 204 2.09 2.82 20.34
N SER A 205 2.23 4.14 20.42
CA SER A 205 2.52 4.84 21.67
C SER A 205 1.26 5.06 22.51
N ARG A 206 1.36 4.79 23.82
CA ARG A 206 0.27 5.09 24.78
C ARG A 206 -0.01 6.58 24.94
N GLU A 207 0.91 7.44 24.59
CA GLU A 207 0.74 8.90 24.61
C GLU A 207 -0.29 9.39 23.60
N ALA A 208 -0.68 8.57 22.62
CA ALA A 208 -1.74 8.86 21.67
C ALA A 208 -3.15 8.62 22.21
N VAL A 209 -3.31 7.91 23.32
CA VAL A 209 -4.63 7.47 23.83
C VAL A 209 -5.55 8.62 24.29
N PRO A 210 -5.06 9.77 24.79
CA PRO A 210 -5.93 10.88 25.23
C PRO A 210 -6.45 11.79 24.10
N VAL A 211 -6.17 11.52 22.86
CA VAL A 211 -6.51 12.39 21.70
C VAL A 211 -7.79 11.96 21.01
#